data_b366203049319bffd61dd5ae1986aa46
#
_entry.id   b366203049319bffd61dd5ae1986aa46
#
_cell.length_a   1.000
_cell.length_b   1.000
_cell.length_c   1.000
_cell.angle_alpha   90.00
_cell.angle_beta   90.00
_cell.angle_gamma   90.00
#
_symmetry.space_group_name_H-M   'P 1'
#
loop_
_entity.id
_entity.type
_entity.pdbx_description
1 polymer ?
#
loop_
_entity_poly.entity_id
_entity_poly.type
_entity_poly.pdbx_seq_one_letter_code
_entity_poly.pdbx_strand_id
1 'polypeptide(L)'
;MNNTSSMKLKNLCNTIMNMDSRVRFVGVLDNKNTRLIEGGMRKSILPLLPAHKNDLFYLRIVSHLEELKDFKNTLGDTSYVFITMDKISFVIMSLNEEEEEEKNNMTLLISMEPGVDPSFIIPSIKNFIID
;
A
#
# COMPACT_ATOMS: atom_id res chain seq x y z
N MET A 1 -18.00 6.65 2.15
CA MET A 1 -17.69 5.24 1.85
C MET A 1 -18.74 4.34 2.48
N ASN A 2 -19.28 3.41 1.74
CA ASN A 2 -20.28 2.51 2.30
C ASN A 2 -19.61 1.33 3.01
N ASN A 3 -20.40 0.56 3.74
CA ASN A 3 -19.89 -0.55 4.54
C ASN A 3 -19.25 -1.64 3.68
N THR A 4 -19.73 -1.84 2.47
CA THR A 4 -19.19 -2.84 1.55
C THR A 4 -17.76 -2.51 1.15
N SER A 5 -17.50 -1.25 0.81
CA SER A 5 -16.15 -0.81 0.43
C SER A 5 -15.18 -0.93 1.60
N SER A 6 -15.61 -0.57 2.80
CA SER A 6 -14.79 -0.69 4.00
C SER A 6 -14.44 -2.14 4.30
N MET A 7 -15.40 -3.04 4.18
CA MET A 7 -15.19 -4.47 4.38
C MET A 7 -14.24 -5.05 3.34
N LYS A 8 -14.37 -4.59 2.10
CA LYS A 8 -13.48 -5.05 1.01
C LYS A 8 -12.04 -4.69 1.30
N LEU A 9 -11.79 -3.45 1.74
CA LEU A 9 -10.44 -3.01 2.07
C LEU A 9 -9.88 -3.76 3.27
N LYS A 10 -10.71 -4.00 4.28
CA LYS A 10 -10.30 -4.76 5.45
C LYS A 10 -9.91 -6.19 5.06
N ASN A 11 -10.71 -6.83 4.21
CA ASN A 11 -10.42 -8.17 3.74
C ASN A 11 -9.14 -8.22 2.92
N LEU A 12 -8.91 -7.21 2.09
CA LEU A 12 -7.67 -7.10 1.32
C LEU A 12 -6.46 -7.06 2.25
N CYS A 13 -6.49 -6.18 3.25
CA CYS A 13 -5.39 -6.06 4.19
C CYS A 13 -5.14 -7.36 4.96
N ASN A 14 -6.21 -8.02 5.42
CA ASN A 14 -6.09 -9.27 6.15
C ASN A 14 -5.54 -10.38 5.26
N THR A 15 -5.98 -10.46 4.02
CA THR A 15 -5.51 -11.47 3.07
C THR A 15 -4.01 -11.31 2.82
N ILE A 16 -3.57 -10.08 2.57
CA ILE A 16 -2.15 -9.82 2.33
C ILE A 16 -1.31 -10.14 3.57
N MET A 17 -1.78 -9.72 4.73
CA MET A 17 -1.06 -9.98 5.99
C MET A 17 -0.87 -11.48 6.21
N ASN A 18 -1.81 -12.30 5.77
CA ASN A 18 -1.77 -13.75 5.97
C ASN A 18 -1.05 -14.50 4.85
N MET A 19 -0.62 -13.81 3.78
CA MET A 19 0.09 -14.46 2.69
C MET A 19 1.49 -14.91 3.09
N ASP A 20 2.14 -14.16 3.97
CA ASP A 20 3.53 -14.44 4.34
C ASP A 20 3.81 -13.86 5.72
N SER A 21 4.47 -14.65 6.56
CA SER A 21 4.78 -14.22 7.93
C SER A 21 5.78 -13.06 7.98
N ARG A 22 6.48 -12.79 6.89
CA ARG A 22 7.44 -11.69 6.82
C ARG A 22 6.81 -10.34 6.52
N VAL A 23 5.51 -10.32 6.22
CA VAL A 23 4.78 -9.06 6.07
C VAL A 23 4.60 -8.43 7.45
N ARG A 24 5.04 -7.17 7.57
CA ARG A 24 5.01 -6.43 8.85
C ARG A 24 3.81 -5.51 8.98
N PHE A 25 3.43 -4.88 7.89
CA PHE A 25 2.38 -3.85 7.86
C PHE A 25 1.65 -3.94 6.54
N VAL A 26 0.34 -3.81 6.56
CA VAL A 26 -0.47 -3.65 5.37
C VAL A 26 -1.46 -2.54 5.65
N GLY A 27 -1.45 -1.50 4.83
CA GLY A 27 -2.35 -0.39 5.04
C GLY A 27 -2.80 0.23 3.74
N VAL A 28 -3.96 0.85 3.80
CA VAL A 28 -4.52 1.62 2.68
C VAL A 28 -4.53 3.08 3.11
N LEU A 29 -3.92 3.91 2.29
CA LEU A 29 -3.82 5.34 2.53
C LEU A 29 -4.77 6.09 1.60
N ASP A 30 -5.43 7.11 2.16
CA ASP A 30 -6.22 8.06 1.37
C ASP A 30 -5.24 9.08 0.78
N ASN A 31 -5.16 9.16 -0.55
CA ASN A 31 -4.20 10.05 -1.21
C ASN A 31 -4.48 11.53 -0.93
N LYS A 32 -5.73 11.87 -0.72
CA LYS A 32 -6.11 13.27 -0.52
C LYS A 32 -5.61 13.81 0.82
N ASN A 33 -5.78 13.02 1.88
CA ASN A 33 -5.43 13.44 3.23
C ASN A 33 -4.17 12.75 3.78
N THR A 34 -3.61 11.84 2.99
CA THR A 34 -2.45 11.02 3.38
C THR A 34 -2.63 10.31 4.71
N ARG A 35 -3.84 9.83 4.95
CA ARG A 35 -4.21 9.14 6.19
C ARG A 35 -4.39 7.65 5.96
N LEU A 36 -4.03 6.88 6.98
CA LEU A 36 -4.35 5.46 7.00
C LEU A 36 -5.85 5.29 7.22
N ILE A 37 -6.53 4.65 6.28
CA ILE A 37 -7.96 4.42 6.38
C ILE A 37 -8.31 2.96 6.67
N GLU A 38 -7.37 2.04 6.49
CA GLU A 38 -7.57 0.64 6.83
C GLU A 38 -6.23 -0.04 7.00
N GLY A 39 -6.17 -1.07 7.84
CA GLY A 39 -4.97 -1.87 8.04
C GLY A 39 -4.15 -1.46 9.23
N GLY A 40 -2.95 -1.98 9.31
CA GLY A 40 -2.04 -1.70 10.41
C GLY A 40 -0.90 -2.71 10.50
N MET A 41 -0.19 -2.65 11.62
CA MET A 41 0.93 -3.53 11.90
C MET A 41 0.48 -4.93 12.29
N ARG A 42 1.32 -5.93 11.99
CA ARG A 42 1.15 -7.27 12.56
C ARG A 42 1.25 -7.17 14.08
N LYS A 43 0.37 -7.85 14.77
CA LYS A 43 0.21 -7.67 16.23
C LYS A 43 1.47 -7.86 17.05
N SER A 44 2.34 -8.76 16.71
CA SER A 44 3.52 -9.07 17.50
C SER A 44 4.75 -8.28 17.15
N ILE A 45 4.63 -7.29 16.25
CA ILE A 45 5.77 -6.57 15.71
C ILE A 45 5.77 -5.12 16.22
N LEU A 46 6.95 -4.66 16.66
CA LEU A 46 7.13 -3.28 17.07
C LEU A 46 7.40 -2.39 15.86
N PRO A 47 6.78 -1.21 15.80
CA PRO A 47 7.04 -0.27 14.70
C PRO A 47 8.49 0.19 14.70
N LEU A 48 9.06 0.36 13.52
CA LEU A 48 10.40 0.93 13.36
C LEU A 48 10.39 2.46 13.44
N LEU A 49 9.28 3.07 13.03
CA LEU A 49 9.13 4.53 13.08
C LEU A 49 8.37 4.96 14.33
N PRO A 50 8.82 6.04 14.99
CA PRO A 50 8.00 6.66 16.02
C PRO A 50 6.66 7.12 15.45
N ALA A 51 5.62 7.07 16.26
CA ALA A 51 4.27 7.41 15.78
C ALA A 51 4.21 8.81 15.17
N HIS A 52 4.95 9.78 15.72
CA HIS A 52 4.92 11.14 15.22
C HIS A 52 5.54 11.32 13.83
N LYS A 53 6.25 10.32 13.33
CA LYS A 53 6.84 10.36 11.99
C LYS A 53 5.99 9.63 10.95
N ASN A 54 4.94 8.95 11.35
CA ASN A 54 4.12 8.18 10.40
C ASN A 54 3.47 9.08 9.36
N ASP A 55 2.95 10.22 9.77
CA ASP A 55 2.27 11.12 8.83
C ASP A 55 3.21 11.62 7.74
N LEU A 56 4.43 11.97 8.12
CA LEU A 56 5.44 12.40 7.14
C LEU A 56 5.80 11.26 6.19
N PHE A 57 5.96 10.06 6.73
CA PHE A 57 6.27 8.88 5.91
C PHE A 57 5.17 8.62 4.88
N TYR A 58 3.91 8.64 5.32
CA TYR A 58 2.76 8.43 4.43
C TYR A 58 2.71 9.50 3.33
N LEU A 59 2.95 10.75 3.69
CA LEU A 59 2.97 11.85 2.73
C LEU A 59 4.03 11.60 1.64
N ARG A 60 5.23 11.19 2.03
CA ARG A 60 6.31 10.91 1.08
C ARG A 60 5.96 9.75 0.16
N ILE A 61 5.35 8.70 0.70
CA ILE A 61 4.94 7.53 -0.09
C ILE A 61 3.91 7.92 -1.14
N VAL A 62 2.86 8.65 -0.74
CA VAL A 62 1.81 9.07 -1.66
C VAL A 62 2.36 10.02 -2.71
N SER A 63 3.19 10.98 -2.28
CA SER A 63 3.78 11.95 -3.20
C SER A 63 4.63 11.29 -4.26
N HIS A 64 5.36 10.24 -3.91
CA HIS A 64 6.21 9.52 -4.86
C HIS A 64 5.37 8.92 -6.00
N LEU A 65 4.26 8.27 -5.66
CA LEU A 65 3.37 7.72 -6.68
C LEU A 65 2.73 8.81 -7.53
N GLU A 66 2.33 9.92 -6.90
CA GLU A 66 1.69 11.01 -7.63
C GLU A 66 2.65 11.65 -8.64
N GLU A 67 3.92 11.79 -8.26
CA GLU A 67 4.93 12.33 -9.16
C GLU A 67 5.13 11.45 -10.40
N LEU A 68 5.05 10.14 -10.24
CA LEU A 68 5.21 9.22 -11.37
C LEU A 68 4.07 9.34 -12.38
N LYS A 69 2.91 9.83 -11.97
CA LYS A 69 1.78 10.02 -12.88
C LYS A 69 2.06 11.04 -13.98
N ASP A 70 3.02 11.94 -13.75
CA ASP A 70 3.40 12.92 -14.77
C ASP A 70 3.95 12.26 -16.02
N PHE A 71 4.41 11.01 -15.92
CA PHE A 71 5.00 10.28 -17.04
C PHE A 71 4.07 9.24 -17.63
N LYS A 72 2.83 9.20 -17.17
CA LYS A 72 1.86 8.19 -17.57
C LYS A 72 1.65 8.12 -19.08
N ASN A 73 1.56 9.26 -19.72
CA ASN A 73 1.29 9.30 -21.16
C ASN A 73 2.45 8.75 -22.01
N THR A 74 3.65 8.78 -21.48
CA THR A 74 4.84 8.31 -22.17
C THR A 74 5.25 6.91 -21.76
N LEU A 75 5.20 6.62 -20.45
CA LEU A 75 5.72 5.39 -19.89
C LEU A 75 4.63 4.42 -19.43
N GLY A 76 3.38 4.86 -19.35
CA GLY A 76 2.28 4.04 -18.88
C GLY A 76 2.04 4.20 -17.39
N ASP A 77 1.09 3.42 -16.89
CA ASP A 77 0.74 3.44 -15.47
C ASP A 77 1.80 2.73 -14.63
N THR A 78 1.99 3.21 -13.40
CA THR A 78 2.86 2.54 -12.46
C THR A 78 2.16 1.29 -11.93
N SER A 79 2.79 0.13 -12.10
CA SER A 79 2.26 -1.11 -11.53
C SER A 79 2.48 -1.17 -10.03
N TYR A 80 3.71 -0.96 -9.61
CA TYR A 80 4.08 -0.90 -8.20
C TYR A 80 5.46 -0.28 -8.07
N VAL A 81 5.77 0.17 -6.85
CA VAL A 81 7.11 0.63 -6.49
C VAL A 81 7.61 -0.27 -5.37
N PHE A 82 8.82 -0.78 -5.50
CA PHE A 82 9.47 -1.57 -4.47
C PHE A 82 10.70 -0.83 -3.96
N ILE A 83 10.78 -0.66 -2.66
CA ILE A 83 11.91 0.01 -2.02
C ILE A 83 12.45 -0.92 -0.95
N THR A 84 13.76 -1.17 -0.98
CA THR A 84 14.40 -1.98 0.04
C THR A 84 15.42 -1.11 0.79
N MET A 85 15.38 -1.21 2.10
CA MET A 85 16.29 -0.52 3.01
C MET A 85 16.89 -1.56 3.94
N ASP A 86 17.87 -1.16 4.72
CA ASP A 86 18.58 -2.13 5.57
C ASP A 86 17.67 -2.88 6.54
N LYS A 87 16.69 -2.20 7.08
CA LYS A 87 15.82 -2.76 8.13
C LYS A 87 14.42 -3.10 7.69
N ILE A 88 14.03 -2.71 6.47
CA ILE A 88 12.68 -2.89 6.01
C ILE A 88 12.63 -2.80 4.48
N SER A 89 11.69 -3.54 3.90
CA SER A 89 11.35 -3.39 2.49
C SER A 89 9.87 -3.06 2.39
N PHE A 90 9.47 -2.33 1.35
CA PHE A 90 8.04 -2.08 1.17
C PHE A 90 7.65 -1.94 -0.29
N VAL A 91 6.39 -2.28 -0.54
CA VAL A 91 5.75 -2.20 -1.85
C VAL A 91 4.65 -1.16 -1.77
N ILE A 92 4.56 -0.35 -2.80
CA ILE A 92 3.54 0.70 -2.90
C ILE A 92 2.77 0.49 -4.20
N MET A 93 1.45 0.46 -4.13
CA MET A 93 0.59 0.26 -5.29
C MET A 93 -0.60 1.19 -5.23
N SER A 94 -1.03 1.68 -6.38
CA SER A 94 -2.28 2.44 -6.46
C SER A 94 -3.48 1.49 -6.42
N LEU A 95 -4.51 1.91 -5.69
CA LEU A 95 -5.78 1.18 -5.61
C LEU A 95 -6.90 2.01 -6.22
N ASN A 96 -6.66 2.60 -7.37
CA ASN A 96 -7.67 3.41 -8.03
C ASN A 96 -8.70 2.51 -8.67
N GLU A 97 -9.97 2.80 -8.43
CA GLU A 97 -11.04 2.15 -9.15
C GLU A 97 -11.27 2.97 -10.43
N GLU A 98 -11.32 2.27 -11.56
CA GLU A 98 -11.43 2.95 -12.86
C GLU A 98 -12.68 3.80 -12.98
N GLU A 99 -13.76 3.40 -12.31
CA GLU A 99 -15.03 4.09 -12.37
C GLU A 99 -15.13 5.26 -11.40
N GLU A 100 -14.16 5.37 -10.51
CA GLU A 100 -14.18 6.41 -9.50
C GLU A 100 -13.39 7.63 -9.96
N GLU A 101 -13.86 8.78 -9.55
CA GLU A 101 -13.13 10.00 -9.81
C GLU A 101 -11.90 10.11 -8.92
N GLU A 102 -11.02 11.04 -9.25
CA GLU A 102 -9.74 11.22 -8.55
C GLU A 102 -9.86 11.36 -7.05
N LYS A 103 -10.98 11.84 -6.54
CA LYS A 103 -11.19 12.04 -5.12
C LYS A 103 -11.15 10.74 -4.32
N ASN A 104 -11.25 9.60 -4.97
CA ASN A 104 -11.27 8.30 -4.30
C ASN A 104 -9.98 7.52 -4.48
N ASN A 105 -8.93 8.19 -4.93
CA ASN A 105 -7.64 7.54 -5.10
C ASN A 105 -7.06 7.09 -3.76
N MET A 106 -6.54 5.87 -3.76
CA MET A 106 -5.97 5.27 -2.57
C MET A 106 -4.64 4.63 -2.92
N THR A 107 -3.79 4.45 -1.91
CA THR A 107 -2.49 3.81 -2.05
C THR A 107 -2.41 2.64 -1.08
N LEU A 108 -2.02 1.47 -1.59
CA LEU A 108 -1.73 0.30 -0.77
C LEU A 108 -0.25 0.32 -0.41
N LEU A 109 0.03 0.23 0.87
CA LEU A 109 1.39 0.19 1.40
C LEU A 109 1.59 -1.12 2.16
N ILE A 110 2.60 -1.88 1.75
CA ILE A 110 2.93 -3.15 2.38
C ILE A 110 4.39 -3.10 2.80
N SER A 111 4.67 -3.28 4.09
CA SER A 111 6.05 -3.39 4.53
C SER A 111 6.37 -4.82 4.94
N MET A 112 7.62 -5.20 4.74
CA MET A 112 8.10 -6.56 4.92
C MET A 112 9.48 -6.56 5.55
N GLU A 113 9.88 -7.70 6.08
CA GLU A 113 11.27 -7.88 6.51
C GLU A 113 12.21 -7.66 5.33
N PRO A 114 13.43 -7.17 5.57
CA PRO A 114 14.36 -6.94 4.47
C PRO A 114 14.72 -8.26 3.80
N GLY A 115 14.98 -8.20 2.50
CA GLY A 115 15.35 -9.37 1.74
C GLY A 115 14.20 -10.18 1.17
N VAL A 116 12.97 -9.78 1.42
CA VAL A 116 11.81 -10.45 0.84
C VAL A 116 11.68 -10.02 -0.62
N ASP A 117 11.61 -10.99 -1.52
CA ASP A 117 11.43 -10.72 -2.95
C ASP A 117 9.95 -10.45 -3.20
N PRO A 118 9.57 -9.28 -3.71
CA PRO A 118 8.16 -8.96 -3.94
C PRO A 118 7.55 -9.75 -5.11
N SER A 119 8.36 -10.37 -5.95
CA SER A 119 7.85 -11.01 -7.16
C SER A 119 6.87 -12.14 -6.88
N PHE A 120 6.92 -12.76 -5.70
CA PHE A 120 5.96 -13.82 -5.38
C PHE A 120 4.65 -13.28 -4.80
N ILE A 121 4.68 -12.11 -4.18
CA ILE A 121 3.49 -11.56 -3.53
C ILE A 121 2.67 -10.66 -4.45
N ILE A 122 3.34 -9.95 -5.37
CA ILE A 122 2.67 -8.99 -6.27
C ILE A 122 1.56 -9.63 -7.12
N PRO A 123 1.79 -10.77 -7.80
CA PRO A 123 0.72 -11.37 -8.60
C PRO A 123 -0.49 -11.76 -7.77
N SER A 124 -0.28 -12.26 -6.56
CA SER A 124 -1.38 -12.64 -5.66
C SER A 124 -2.21 -11.42 -5.25
N ILE A 125 -1.54 -10.29 -4.98
CA ILE A 125 -2.23 -9.05 -4.64
C ILE A 125 -3.06 -8.57 -5.81
N LYS A 126 -2.49 -8.57 -7.02
CA LYS A 126 -3.20 -8.13 -8.22
C LYS A 126 -4.43 -8.98 -8.49
N ASN A 127 -4.30 -10.29 -8.34
CA ASN A 127 -5.44 -11.19 -8.53
C ASN A 127 -6.55 -10.89 -7.53
N PHE A 128 -6.21 -10.64 -6.30
CA PHE A 128 -7.19 -10.31 -5.28
C PHE A 128 -7.92 -8.99 -5.60
N ILE A 129 -7.19 -8.00 -6.04
CA ILE A 129 -7.75 -6.68 -6.34
C ILE A 129 -8.69 -6.74 -7.54
N ILE A 130 -8.33 -7.51 -8.57
CA ILE A 130 -9.14 -7.63 -9.78
C ILE A 130 -10.44 -8.36 -9.49
N ASP A 131 -10.39 -9.36 -8.66
CA ASP A 131 -11.58 -10.12 -8.27
C ASP A 131 -12.49 -9.30 -7.37
#